data_13a41d51be557047ee563a3c16aa4511
#
_entry.id   13a41d51be557047ee563a3c16aa4511
#
_cell.length_a   1.000
_cell.length_b   1.000
_cell.length_c   1.000
_cell.angle_alpha   90.00
_cell.angle_beta   90.00
_cell.angle_gamma   90.00
#
_symmetry.space_group_name_H-M   'P 1'
#
loop_
_entity.id
_entity.type
_entity.pdbx_description
1 polymer ?
#
loop_
_entity_poly.entity_id
_entity_poly.type
_entity_poly.pdbx_seq_one_letter_code
_entity_poly.pdbx_strand_id
1 'polypeptide(L)'
;LIALGFFVGRVLEGRHLAELDQREAATASIVVVDVKTLPPGMEAASGTLVMGEVVIASDYFKTFAASLRNIVGGEVKSYQTMLSRARREARLRMVEQARALGSNLVVNVRFEWSAVGPQLPSAEIFCYGTAIIPARV
;
A
#
# COMPACT_ATOMS: atom_id res chain seq x y z
N LEU A 1 26.81 0.85 20.33
CA LEU A 1 25.76 1.79 19.89
C LEU A 1 25.22 1.46 18.49
N ILE A 2 26.09 1.25 17.49
CA ILE A 2 25.69 0.94 16.10
C ILE A 2 24.96 -0.43 16.03
N ALA A 3 25.46 -1.45 16.72
CA ALA A 3 24.83 -2.78 16.76
C ALA A 3 23.44 -2.76 17.43
N LEU A 4 23.26 -1.94 18.47
CA LEU A 4 21.98 -1.77 19.14
C LEU A 4 20.94 -1.09 18.25
N GLY A 5 21.34 -0.04 17.53
CA GLY A 5 20.49 0.65 16.57
C GLY A 5 20.02 -0.25 15.42
N PHE A 6 20.94 -1.10 14.92
CA PHE A 6 20.63 -2.08 13.88
C PHE A 6 19.65 -3.17 14.37
N PHE A 7 19.83 -3.64 15.60
CA PHE A 7 18.93 -4.63 16.21
C PHE A 7 17.53 -4.07 16.45
N VAL A 8 17.44 -2.86 17.02
CA VAL A 8 16.16 -2.17 17.25
C VAL A 8 15.44 -1.90 15.91
N GLY A 9 16.16 -1.46 14.89
CA GLY A 9 15.60 -1.26 13.56
C GLY A 9 14.97 -2.55 12.99
N ARG A 10 15.67 -3.68 13.08
CA ARG A 10 15.15 -4.98 12.61
C ARG A 10 13.93 -5.46 13.39
N VAL A 11 13.89 -5.24 14.69
CA VAL A 11 12.74 -5.62 15.52
C VAL A 11 11.51 -4.78 15.20
N LEU A 12 11.68 -3.46 15.03
CA LEU A 12 10.60 -2.57 14.64
C LEU A 12 10.08 -2.91 13.24
N GLU A 13 10.97 -3.20 12.33
CA GLU A 13 10.64 -3.63 10.97
C GLU A 13 9.88 -4.96 10.95
N GLY A 14 10.32 -5.94 11.73
CA GLY A 14 9.63 -7.22 11.87
C GLY A 14 8.23 -7.08 12.46
N ARG A 15 8.03 -6.20 13.45
CA ARG A 15 6.72 -5.91 14.03
C ARG A 15 5.78 -5.28 13.03
N HIS A 16 6.26 -4.33 12.24
CA HIS A 16 5.46 -3.66 11.22
C HIS A 16 5.01 -4.62 10.11
N LEU A 17 5.89 -5.52 9.68
CA LEU A 17 5.54 -6.56 8.70
C LEU A 17 4.51 -7.55 9.27
N ALA A 18 4.68 -7.97 10.52
CA ALA A 18 3.72 -8.85 11.18
C ALA A 18 2.34 -8.20 11.33
N GLU A 19 2.29 -6.90 11.62
CA GLU A 19 1.04 -6.14 11.66
C GLU A 19 0.38 -6.06 10.28
N LEU A 20 1.13 -5.80 9.22
CA LEU A 20 0.63 -5.84 7.84
C LEU A 20 0.04 -7.21 7.50
N ASP A 21 0.76 -8.28 7.81
CA ASP A 21 0.31 -9.65 7.53
C ASP A 21 -0.99 -9.99 8.28
N GLN A 22 -1.14 -9.54 9.53
CA GLN A 22 -2.37 -9.72 10.31
C GLN A 22 -3.55 -8.95 9.70
N ARG A 23 -3.34 -7.71 9.31
CA ARG A 23 -4.38 -6.86 8.69
C ARG A 23 -4.78 -7.40 7.33
N GLU A 24 -3.83 -7.88 6.53
CA GLU A 24 -4.09 -8.55 5.25
C GLU A 24 -4.91 -9.84 5.45
N ALA A 25 -4.56 -10.65 6.45
CA ALA A 25 -5.32 -11.85 6.79
C ALA A 25 -6.76 -11.53 7.21
N ALA A 26 -6.96 -10.44 7.97
CA ALA A 26 -8.28 -9.99 8.40
C ALA A 26 -9.17 -9.51 7.24
N THR A 27 -8.57 -9.12 6.13
CA THR A 27 -9.26 -8.62 4.92
C THR A 27 -9.19 -9.59 3.74
N ALA A 28 -8.68 -10.80 3.93
CA ALA A 28 -8.45 -11.79 2.87
C ALA A 28 -9.74 -12.24 2.14
N SER A 29 -10.90 -12.08 2.76
CA SER A 29 -12.20 -12.37 2.15
C SER A 29 -12.66 -11.33 1.12
N ILE A 30 -12.01 -10.17 1.08
CA ILE A 30 -12.37 -9.10 0.16
C ILE A 30 -11.63 -9.33 -1.16
N VAL A 31 -12.40 -9.52 -2.23
CA VAL A 31 -11.88 -9.71 -3.58
C VAL A 31 -11.49 -8.36 -4.15
N VAL A 32 -10.29 -8.26 -4.68
CA VAL A 32 -9.74 -7.03 -5.26
C VAL A 32 -9.26 -7.32 -6.67
N VAL A 33 -9.86 -6.65 -7.64
CA VAL A 33 -9.57 -6.85 -9.06
C VAL A 33 -9.35 -5.52 -9.80
N ASP A 34 -8.60 -5.56 -10.86
CA ASP A 34 -8.27 -4.40 -11.69
C ASP A 34 -9.23 -4.21 -12.89
N VAL A 35 -10.15 -5.13 -13.10
CA VAL A 35 -11.15 -5.06 -14.17
C VAL A 35 -12.15 -3.93 -13.93
N LYS A 36 -12.58 -3.28 -14.98
CA LYS A 36 -13.49 -2.12 -14.94
C LYS A 36 -14.97 -2.50 -14.86
N THR A 37 -15.28 -3.73 -15.21
CA THR A 37 -16.65 -4.22 -15.30
C THR A 37 -16.93 -5.28 -14.25
N LEU A 38 -18.18 -5.34 -13.79
CA LEU A 38 -18.60 -6.40 -12.90
C LEU A 38 -18.64 -7.74 -13.65
N PRO A 39 -18.43 -8.85 -12.94
CA PRO A 39 -18.63 -10.18 -13.50
C PRO A 39 -20.05 -10.33 -14.07
N PRO A 40 -20.21 -11.12 -15.14
CA PRO A 40 -21.55 -11.40 -15.69
C PRO A 40 -22.50 -11.95 -14.62
N GLY A 41 -23.73 -11.41 -14.59
CA GLY A 41 -24.75 -11.82 -13.64
C GLY A 41 -24.66 -11.17 -12.26
N MET A 42 -23.69 -10.29 -12.03
CA MET A 42 -23.60 -9.51 -10.80
C MET A 42 -24.19 -8.12 -11.02
N GLU A 43 -25.15 -7.75 -10.20
CA GLU A 43 -25.71 -6.40 -10.15
C GLU A 43 -25.28 -5.69 -8.87
N ALA A 44 -24.91 -4.44 -9.00
CA ALA A 44 -24.53 -3.60 -7.88
C ALA A 44 -25.69 -2.73 -7.43
N ALA A 45 -25.97 -2.69 -6.13
CA ALA A 45 -26.86 -1.70 -5.54
C ALA A 45 -26.19 -0.33 -5.46
N SER A 46 -24.90 -0.32 -5.17
CA SER A 46 -24.07 0.91 -5.13
C SER A 46 -22.61 0.62 -5.40
N GLY A 47 -21.89 1.66 -5.82
CA GLY A 47 -20.45 1.66 -5.93
C GLY A 47 -19.91 2.91 -5.24
N THR A 48 -18.92 2.73 -4.40
CA THR A 48 -18.29 3.83 -3.63
C THR A 48 -16.79 3.84 -3.88
N LEU A 49 -16.24 5.00 -4.18
CA LEU A 49 -14.79 5.18 -4.29
C LEU A 49 -14.15 4.91 -2.92
N VAL A 50 -13.19 4.03 -2.91
CA VAL A 50 -12.32 3.76 -1.75
C VAL A 50 -10.87 3.98 -2.12
N MET A 51 -10.09 4.46 -1.18
CA MET A 51 -8.69 4.77 -1.41
C MET A 51 -7.83 4.51 -0.18
N GLY A 52 -6.57 4.22 -0.43
CA GLY A 52 -5.51 4.19 0.57
C GLY A 52 -4.31 4.99 0.08
N GLU A 53 -3.71 5.73 0.98
CA GLU A 53 -2.60 6.62 0.70
C GLU A 53 -1.45 6.32 1.66
N VAL A 54 -0.24 6.36 1.14
CA VAL A 54 1.00 6.28 1.92
C VAL A 54 1.98 7.32 1.42
N VAL A 55 2.49 8.13 2.34
CA VAL A 55 3.55 9.10 2.07
C VAL A 55 4.87 8.55 2.56
N ILE A 56 5.85 8.51 1.68
CA ILE A 56 7.24 8.16 2.02
C ILE A 56 7.97 9.48 2.25
N ALA A 57 8.35 9.73 3.51
CA ALA A 57 8.97 10.98 3.92
C ALA A 57 10.34 11.21 3.25
N SER A 58 10.67 12.49 3.05
CA SER A 58 11.89 12.94 2.39
C SER A 58 13.19 12.45 3.04
N ASP A 59 13.19 12.25 4.34
CA ASP A 59 14.38 11.79 5.07
C ASP A 59 14.79 10.37 4.68
N TYR A 60 13.86 9.51 4.40
CA TYR A 60 14.12 8.18 3.84
C TYR A 60 14.68 8.27 2.43
N PHE A 61 14.20 9.20 1.61
CA PHE A 61 14.74 9.45 0.28
C PHE A 61 16.15 10.01 0.29
N LYS A 62 16.47 10.91 1.22
CA LYS A 62 17.81 11.47 1.37
C LYS A 62 18.82 10.41 1.81
N THR A 63 18.47 9.61 2.78
CA THR A 63 19.29 8.49 3.24
C THR A 63 19.51 7.50 2.11
N PHE A 64 18.46 7.21 1.36
CA PHE A 64 18.49 6.34 0.20
C PHE A 64 19.37 6.92 -0.94
N ALA A 65 19.17 8.18 -1.32
CA ALA A 65 19.98 8.84 -2.36
C ALA A 65 21.47 8.98 -1.97
N ALA A 66 21.76 9.20 -0.69
CA ALA A 66 23.13 9.20 -0.16
C ALA A 66 23.75 7.80 -0.24
N SER A 67 22.97 6.77 0.04
CA SER A 67 23.37 5.38 -0.05
C SER A 67 23.62 4.95 -1.50
N LEU A 68 22.81 5.36 -2.46
CA LEU A 68 23.00 5.07 -3.89
C LEU A 68 24.33 5.59 -4.46
N ARG A 69 24.90 6.62 -3.85
CA ARG A 69 26.23 7.16 -4.24
C ARG A 69 27.39 6.28 -3.80
N ASN A 70 27.19 5.42 -2.81
CA ASN A 70 28.29 4.75 -2.12
C ASN A 70 28.39 3.24 -2.36
N ILE A 71 27.39 2.56 -2.93
CA ILE A 71 27.41 1.09 -3.03
C ILE A 71 26.79 0.58 -4.33
N VAL A 72 27.47 -0.35 -4.95
CA VAL A 72 27.02 -1.13 -6.12
C VAL A 72 26.19 -2.32 -5.63
N GLY A 73 24.92 -2.38 -5.99
CA GLY A 73 24.09 -3.60 -6.01
C GLY A 73 23.19 -3.91 -4.80
N GLY A 74 23.52 -3.51 -3.57
CA GLY A 74 22.70 -3.87 -2.38
C GLY A 74 21.49 -2.98 -2.12
N GLU A 75 21.51 -1.77 -2.61
CA GLU A 75 20.56 -0.71 -2.27
C GLU A 75 19.32 -0.67 -3.14
N VAL A 76 19.41 -1.13 -4.38
CA VAL A 76 18.27 -1.32 -5.25
C VAL A 76 17.24 -2.27 -4.60
N LYS A 77 17.71 -3.29 -3.90
CA LYS A 77 16.87 -4.24 -3.18
C LYS A 77 16.14 -3.60 -1.99
N SER A 78 16.81 -2.74 -1.23
CA SER A 78 16.21 -2.00 -0.11
C SER A 78 15.12 -1.03 -0.59
N TYR A 79 15.33 -0.37 -1.71
CA TYR A 79 14.35 0.52 -2.32
C TYR A 79 13.12 -0.23 -2.81
N GLN A 80 13.31 -1.34 -3.52
CA GLN A 80 12.22 -2.21 -3.95
C GLN A 80 11.39 -2.71 -2.77
N THR A 81 12.04 -3.10 -1.67
CA THR A 81 11.39 -3.53 -0.44
C THR A 81 10.54 -2.41 0.16
N MET A 82 11.08 -1.20 0.24
CA MET A 82 10.35 -0.02 0.74
C MET A 82 9.13 0.31 -0.10
N LEU A 83 9.27 0.32 -1.42
CA LEU A 83 8.16 0.55 -2.36
C LEU A 83 7.10 -0.54 -2.27
N SER A 84 7.52 -1.79 -2.21
CA SER A 84 6.62 -2.93 -2.07
C SER A 84 5.77 -2.83 -0.79
N ARG A 85 6.39 -2.45 0.34
CA ARG A 85 5.66 -2.21 1.59
C ARG A 85 4.68 -1.06 1.48
N ALA A 86 5.10 0.06 0.91
CA ALA A 86 4.24 1.22 0.74
C ALA A 86 3.02 0.89 -0.14
N ARG A 87 3.20 0.11 -1.20
CA ARG A 87 2.10 -0.38 -2.04
C ARG A 87 1.16 -1.32 -1.29
N ARG A 88 1.71 -2.25 -0.51
CA ARG A 88 0.91 -3.15 0.35
C ARG A 88 0.07 -2.35 1.34
N GLU A 89 0.68 -1.40 2.02
CA GLU A 89 -0.02 -0.54 3.00
C GLU A 89 -1.11 0.30 2.33
N ALA A 90 -0.83 0.95 1.19
CA ALA A 90 -1.82 1.74 0.46
C ALA A 90 -3.02 0.88 0.03
N ARG A 91 -2.74 -0.32 -0.53
CA ARG A 91 -3.78 -1.28 -0.89
C ARG A 91 -4.59 -1.72 0.31
N LEU A 92 -3.94 -2.03 1.41
CA LEU A 92 -4.58 -2.49 2.64
C LEU A 92 -5.53 -1.43 3.21
N ARG A 93 -5.11 -0.17 3.26
CA ARG A 93 -5.96 0.96 3.70
C ARG A 93 -7.20 1.11 2.82
N MET A 94 -7.07 0.95 1.51
CA MET A 94 -8.20 0.95 0.58
C MET A 94 -9.17 -0.21 0.88
N VAL A 95 -8.65 -1.41 1.09
CA VAL A 95 -9.45 -2.62 1.39
C VAL A 95 -10.14 -2.50 2.74
N GLU A 96 -9.49 -1.93 3.75
CA GLU A 96 -10.09 -1.66 5.05
C GLU A 96 -11.25 -0.66 4.97
N GLN A 97 -11.15 0.35 4.10
CA GLN A 97 -12.29 1.23 3.81
C GLN A 97 -13.46 0.47 3.17
N ALA A 98 -13.19 -0.40 2.20
CA ALA A 98 -14.21 -1.22 1.58
C ALA A 98 -14.91 -2.14 2.61
N ARG A 99 -14.13 -2.74 3.51
CA ARG A 99 -14.65 -3.54 4.62
C ARG A 99 -15.57 -2.73 5.54
N ALA A 100 -15.17 -1.52 5.88
CA ALA A 100 -15.97 -0.61 6.72
C ALA A 100 -17.32 -0.24 6.08
N LEU A 101 -17.39 -0.23 4.74
CA LEU A 101 -18.62 -0.04 3.98
C LEU A 101 -19.46 -1.32 3.83
N GLY A 102 -18.97 -2.46 4.31
CA GLY A 102 -19.63 -3.75 4.15
C GLY A 102 -19.46 -4.38 2.77
N SER A 103 -18.51 -3.89 1.97
CA SER A 103 -18.18 -4.46 0.67
C SER A 103 -17.22 -5.63 0.79
N ASN A 104 -17.43 -6.65 -0.05
CA ASN A 104 -16.52 -7.78 -0.21
C ASN A 104 -15.87 -7.83 -1.60
N LEU A 105 -16.08 -6.79 -2.42
CA LEU A 105 -15.54 -6.69 -3.77
C LEU A 105 -15.10 -5.26 -4.08
N VAL A 106 -13.86 -5.09 -4.48
CA VAL A 106 -13.32 -3.84 -5.00
C VAL A 106 -12.89 -4.05 -6.45
N VAL A 107 -13.45 -3.27 -7.36
CA VAL A 107 -13.15 -3.35 -8.79
C VAL A 107 -12.39 -2.11 -9.28
N ASN A 108 -11.81 -2.20 -10.47
CA ASN A 108 -11.09 -1.12 -11.12
C ASN A 108 -9.99 -0.51 -10.25
N VAL A 109 -9.23 -1.38 -9.58
CA VAL A 109 -8.14 -0.95 -8.69
C VAL A 109 -6.98 -0.38 -9.50
N ARG A 110 -6.52 0.78 -9.09
CA ARG A 110 -5.40 1.51 -9.68
C ARG A 110 -4.41 1.96 -8.61
N PHE A 111 -3.17 2.05 -9.03
CA PHE A 111 -2.10 2.67 -8.26
C PHE A 111 -1.63 3.91 -8.98
N GLU A 112 -1.52 4.99 -8.25
CA GLU A 112 -0.92 6.24 -8.71
C GLU A 112 0.28 6.57 -7.84
N TRP A 113 1.25 7.18 -8.47
CA TRP A 113 2.48 7.62 -7.84
C TRP A 113 2.65 9.11 -8.08
N SER A 114 2.94 9.84 -7.02
CA SER A 114 3.25 11.27 -7.09
C SER A 114 4.56 11.57 -6.38
N ALA A 115 5.42 12.34 -7.02
CA ALA A 115 6.60 12.90 -6.38
C ALA A 115 6.32 14.37 -6.05
N VAL A 116 6.47 14.74 -4.78
CA VAL A 116 6.16 16.08 -4.30
C VAL A 116 7.44 16.77 -3.85
N GLY A 117 7.70 17.92 -4.43
CA GLY A 117 8.73 18.87 -4.04
C GLY A 117 10.10 18.71 -4.72
N PRO A 118 10.65 19.80 -5.26
CA PRO A 118 11.96 19.77 -5.92
C PRO A 118 13.15 19.75 -4.94
N GLN A 119 12.97 20.22 -3.71
CA GLN A 119 14.03 20.30 -2.71
C GLN A 119 13.97 19.26 -1.61
N LEU A 120 12.80 18.68 -1.38
CA LEU A 120 12.55 17.62 -0.41
C LEU A 120 11.69 16.54 -1.10
N PRO A 121 12.30 15.62 -1.85
CA PRO A 121 11.56 14.63 -2.57
C PRO A 121 10.84 13.71 -1.58
N SER A 122 9.53 13.85 -1.49
CA SER A 122 8.63 12.87 -0.91
C SER A 122 7.92 12.13 -2.02
N ALA A 123 7.62 10.87 -1.82
CA ALA A 123 6.79 10.11 -2.73
C ALA A 123 5.49 9.76 -2.04
N GLU A 124 4.42 9.83 -2.78
CA GLU A 124 3.09 9.50 -2.37
C GLU A 124 2.57 8.38 -3.25
N ILE A 125 2.03 7.35 -2.63
CA ILE A 125 1.42 6.22 -3.32
C ILE A 125 -0.05 6.20 -2.97
N PHE A 126 -0.89 6.28 -4.00
CA PHE A 126 -2.31 6.08 -3.91
C PHE A 126 -2.69 4.71 -4.45
N CYS A 127 -3.58 4.02 -3.74
CA CYS A 127 -4.30 2.88 -4.25
C CYS A 127 -5.79 3.21 -4.14
N TYR A 128 -6.52 3.14 -5.23
CA TYR A 128 -7.95 3.44 -5.24
C TYR A 128 -8.72 2.48 -6.12
N GLY A 129 -10.00 2.35 -5.86
CA GLY A 129 -10.91 1.51 -6.61
C GLY A 129 -12.36 1.78 -6.21
N THR A 130 -13.27 0.99 -6.72
CA THR A 130 -14.69 1.08 -6.42
C THR A 130 -15.14 -0.12 -5.59
N ALA A 131 -15.54 0.13 -4.35
CA ALA A 131 -16.16 -0.87 -3.49
C ALA A 131 -17.60 -1.10 -3.94
N ILE A 132 -17.94 -2.35 -4.22
CA ILE A 132 -19.26 -2.75 -4.72
C ILE A 132 -20.09 -3.30 -3.57
N ILE A 133 -21.29 -2.79 -3.44
CA ILE A 133 -22.34 -3.38 -2.60
C ILE A 133 -23.30 -4.11 -3.54
N PRO A 134 -23.40 -5.45 -3.46
CA PRO A 134 -24.30 -6.21 -4.31
C PRO A 134 -25.76 -5.81 -4.11
N ALA A 135 -26.55 -5.86 -5.18
CA ALA A 135 -28.00 -5.78 -5.06
C ALA A 135 -28.49 -6.99 -4.24
N ARG A 136 -29.39 -6.72 -3.30
CA ARG A 136 -30.07 -7.83 -2.59
C ARG A 136 -31.01 -8.50 -3.59
N VAL A 137 -30.81 -9.79 -3.76
CA VAL A 137 -31.72 -10.65 -4.49
C VAL A 137 -32.96 -10.92 -3.63
#